data_18d3e74f784687df16aebdb41173ce76
#
_entry.id   18d3e74f784687df16aebdb41173ce76
#
_cell.length_a   1.000
_cell.length_b   1.000
_cell.length_c   1.000
_cell.angle_alpha   90.00
_cell.angle_beta   90.00
_cell.angle_gamma   90.00
#
_symmetry.space_group_name_H-M   'P 1'
#
loop_
_entity.id
_entity.type
_entity.pdbx_description
1 polymer ?
#
loop_
_entity_poly.entity_id
_entity_poly.type
_entity_poly.pdbx_seq_one_letter_code
_entity_poly.pdbx_strand_id
1 'polypeptide(L)'
;MTIIDEPALETPDHGTPPVWGEPSAHVTIDGITVMVPPGTSVMRAAKIAGIDVPKLCATDSLKAFGSCRLCLVEVEGMRGTPASCTTPCTDGMVVSTRTEQVQQLRRGVMELYLSDHPTDCAGCERGNCEMQGLAHDVGLAEVRYGLGGASHVDEAVDESNPYFAYDPKACIVCSRCV
;
A
#
# COMPACT_ATOMS: atom_id res chain seq x y z
N MET A 1 32.82 -2.40 -24.46
CA MET A 1 32.15 -1.38 -23.64
C MET A 1 31.41 -2.14 -22.56
N THR A 2 32.06 -2.27 -21.39
CA THR A 2 31.55 -3.09 -20.29
C THR A 2 30.49 -2.24 -19.57
N ILE A 3 29.24 -2.64 -19.66
CA ILE A 3 28.18 -2.06 -18.84
C ILE A 3 28.45 -2.57 -17.43
N ILE A 4 28.90 -1.68 -16.55
CA ILE A 4 29.02 -1.98 -15.13
C ILE A 4 27.59 -2.00 -14.60
N ASP A 5 27.09 -3.19 -14.23
CA ASP A 5 25.92 -3.36 -13.40
C ASP A 5 26.25 -2.75 -12.02
N GLU A 6 26.07 -1.45 -11.86
CA GLU A 6 25.93 -0.89 -10.53
C GLU A 6 24.59 -1.40 -9.99
N PRO A 7 24.57 -2.09 -8.84
CA PRO A 7 23.30 -2.40 -8.18
C PRO A 7 22.60 -1.07 -7.97
N ALA A 8 21.44 -0.89 -8.59
CA ALA A 8 20.59 0.25 -8.33
C ALA A 8 20.42 0.32 -6.81
N LEU A 9 20.89 1.41 -6.19
CA LEU A 9 20.60 1.71 -4.80
C LEU A 9 19.09 1.83 -4.73
N GLU A 10 18.42 0.76 -4.30
CA GLU A 10 16.99 0.78 -4.04
C GLU A 10 16.75 1.79 -2.92
N THR A 11 16.39 2.99 -3.30
CA THR A 11 15.94 3.98 -2.32
C THR A 11 14.66 3.44 -1.69
N PRO A 12 14.57 3.36 -0.36
CA PRO A 12 13.39 2.79 0.29
C PRO A 12 12.14 3.58 -0.11
N ASP A 13 11.13 2.87 -0.63
CA ASP A 13 9.84 3.46 -0.98
C ASP A 13 9.09 3.87 0.29
N HIS A 14 8.94 5.17 0.51
CA HIS A 14 8.20 5.76 1.63
C HIS A 14 6.69 5.82 1.38
N GLY A 15 6.22 5.34 0.23
CA GLY A 15 4.80 5.18 -0.10
C GLY A 15 4.09 6.42 -0.61
N THR A 16 4.71 7.58 -0.61
CA THR A 16 4.19 8.80 -1.23
C THR A 16 5.35 9.73 -1.61
N PRO A 17 5.17 10.59 -2.62
CA PRO A 17 6.18 11.56 -2.99
C PRO A 17 6.62 12.43 -1.81
N PRO A 18 7.90 12.86 -1.78
CA PRO A 18 8.39 13.77 -0.75
C PRO A 18 7.72 15.14 -0.84
N VAL A 19 7.47 15.73 0.30
CA VAL A 19 7.12 17.15 0.41
C VAL A 19 8.39 17.93 0.81
N TRP A 20 8.70 18.97 0.05
CA TRP A 20 9.87 19.80 0.29
C TRP A 20 9.51 20.96 1.21
N GLY A 21 10.38 21.26 2.16
CA GLY A 21 10.19 22.36 3.11
C GLY A 21 10.88 22.07 4.43
N GLU A 22 10.93 23.09 5.30
CA GLU A 22 11.47 22.94 6.65
C GLU A 22 10.54 22.06 7.50
N PRO A 23 11.06 21.03 8.16
CA PRO A 23 10.28 20.23 9.09
C PRO A 23 9.78 21.08 10.25
N SER A 24 8.46 21.20 10.40
CA SER A 24 7.85 22.04 11.45
C SER A 24 6.59 21.43 12.06
N ALA A 25 6.07 20.35 11.48
CA ALA A 25 4.94 19.61 12.04
C ALA A 25 5.43 18.42 12.89
N HIS A 26 5.12 18.43 14.18
CA HIS A 26 5.38 17.31 15.10
C HIS A 26 4.22 16.33 15.01
N VAL A 27 4.51 15.10 14.65
CA VAL A 27 3.51 14.04 14.52
C VAL A 27 3.92 12.85 15.38
N THR A 28 3.04 12.39 16.22
CA THR A 28 3.27 11.19 17.05
C THR A 28 2.55 10.00 16.41
N ILE A 29 3.30 8.96 16.05
CA ILE A 29 2.78 7.75 15.40
C ILE A 29 3.16 6.55 16.26
N ASP A 30 2.17 5.83 16.77
CA ASP A 30 2.36 4.70 17.70
C ASP A 30 3.32 5.04 18.86
N GLY A 31 3.27 6.28 19.36
CA GLY A 31 4.11 6.77 20.45
C GLY A 31 5.48 7.31 20.03
N ILE A 32 5.85 7.24 18.75
CA ILE A 32 7.11 7.80 18.22
C ILE A 32 6.82 9.16 17.59
N THR A 33 7.46 10.21 18.09
CA THR A 33 7.32 11.56 17.55
C THR A 33 8.38 11.82 16.48
N VAL A 34 7.93 12.26 15.31
CA VAL A 34 8.78 12.71 14.20
C VAL A 34 8.41 14.12 13.80
N MET A 35 9.39 14.83 13.24
CA MET A 35 9.18 16.17 12.69
C MET A 35 9.30 16.11 11.17
N VAL A 36 8.25 16.56 10.49
CA VAL A 36 8.15 16.52 9.01
C VAL A 36 7.68 17.86 8.45
N PRO A 37 7.95 18.17 7.18
CA PRO A 37 7.34 19.30 6.51
C PRO A 37 5.81 19.20 6.55
N PRO A 38 5.07 20.29 6.82
CA PRO A 38 3.63 20.32 6.77
C PRO A 38 3.11 19.80 5.42
N GLY A 39 2.05 18.97 5.44
CA GLY A 39 1.51 18.37 4.23
C GLY A 39 2.18 17.04 3.81
N THR A 40 3.26 16.63 4.46
CA THR A 40 3.79 15.26 4.34
C THR A 40 2.68 14.28 4.70
N SER A 41 2.52 13.20 3.93
CA SER A 41 1.51 12.20 4.26
C SER A 41 1.83 11.46 5.57
N VAL A 42 0.79 11.06 6.29
CA VAL A 42 0.95 10.23 7.50
C VAL A 42 1.72 8.93 7.18
N MET A 43 1.51 8.34 6.00
CA MET A 43 2.25 7.16 5.56
C MET A 43 3.76 7.42 5.48
N ARG A 44 4.17 8.52 4.85
CA ARG A 44 5.58 8.88 4.74
C ARG A 44 6.18 9.20 6.11
N ALA A 45 5.46 9.92 6.95
CA ALA A 45 5.87 10.20 8.32
C ALA A 45 6.04 8.92 9.15
N ALA A 46 5.13 7.93 8.98
CA ALA A 46 5.25 6.62 9.62
C ALA A 46 6.54 5.89 9.18
N LYS A 47 6.83 5.89 7.88
CA LYS A 47 8.06 5.27 7.37
C LYS A 47 9.32 5.95 7.90
N ILE A 48 9.33 7.29 8.03
CA ILE A 48 10.42 8.05 8.68
C ILE A 48 10.56 7.66 10.16
N ALA A 49 9.45 7.37 10.85
CA ALA A 49 9.43 6.86 12.22
C ALA A 49 9.86 5.38 12.34
N GLY A 50 10.17 4.70 11.24
CA GLY A 50 10.48 3.27 11.21
C GLY A 50 9.26 2.36 11.32
N ILE A 51 8.06 2.89 11.07
CA ILE A 51 6.78 2.18 11.13
C ILE A 51 6.30 1.89 9.71
N ASP A 52 6.16 0.60 9.39
CA ASP A 52 5.61 0.17 8.13
C ASP A 52 4.08 0.10 8.19
N VAL A 53 3.44 0.81 7.25
CA VAL A 53 1.99 0.77 7.05
C VAL A 53 1.71 0.03 5.75
N PRO A 54 0.88 -1.04 5.76
CA PRO A 54 0.62 -1.84 4.57
C PRO A 54 -0.03 -1.01 3.45
N LYS A 55 0.41 -1.25 2.21
CA LYS A 55 -0.05 -0.51 1.03
C LYS A 55 0.04 -1.38 -0.22
N LEU A 56 -0.80 -1.10 -1.22
CA LEU A 56 -0.72 -1.67 -2.56
C LEU A 56 -0.64 -0.59 -3.65
N CYS A 57 -1.39 0.50 -3.52
CA CYS A 57 -1.48 1.51 -4.58
C CYS A 57 -0.52 2.70 -4.41
N ALA A 58 -0.05 2.96 -3.20
CA ALA A 58 0.80 4.11 -2.92
C ALA A 58 2.28 3.81 -3.18
N THR A 59 3.00 4.77 -3.76
CA THR A 59 4.45 4.71 -4.06
C THR A 59 5.03 6.12 -4.09
N ASP A 60 6.34 6.25 -3.95
CA ASP A 60 7.05 7.53 -3.98
C ASP A 60 6.99 8.23 -5.35
N SER A 61 6.75 7.48 -6.42
CA SER A 61 6.73 7.99 -7.79
C SER A 61 5.38 8.55 -8.24
N LEU A 62 4.29 8.23 -7.52
CA LEU A 62 2.93 8.61 -7.92
C LEU A 62 2.20 9.36 -6.80
N LYS A 63 1.40 10.35 -7.20
CA LYS A 63 0.48 11.01 -6.26
C LYS A 63 -0.52 10.01 -5.73
N ALA A 64 -0.52 9.80 -4.41
CA ALA A 64 -1.44 8.88 -3.76
C ALA A 64 -2.91 9.34 -3.91
N PHE A 65 -3.81 8.40 -4.18
CA PHE A 65 -5.25 8.65 -4.32
C PHE A 65 -6.11 7.75 -3.43
N GLY A 66 -5.47 6.87 -2.62
CA GLY A 66 -6.15 6.12 -1.56
C GLY A 66 -7.04 4.97 -2.03
N SER A 67 -6.79 4.38 -3.20
CA SER A 67 -7.62 3.33 -3.80
C SER A 67 -7.65 2.05 -2.97
N CYS A 68 -6.50 1.50 -2.61
CA CYS A 68 -6.44 0.15 -2.02
C CYS A 68 -6.99 0.05 -0.59
N ARG A 69 -7.09 1.14 0.13
CA ARG A 69 -7.60 1.19 1.53
C ARG A 69 -6.87 0.30 2.54
N LEU A 70 -5.71 -0.24 2.23
CA LEU A 70 -4.91 -1.01 3.18
C LEU A 70 -4.18 -0.14 4.20
N CYS A 71 -3.88 1.10 3.85
CA CYS A 71 -3.13 2.02 4.68
C CYS A 71 -3.98 2.81 5.69
N LEU A 72 -5.13 2.26 6.10
CA LEU A 72 -6.00 2.90 7.10
C LEU A 72 -5.27 3.08 8.43
N VAL A 73 -5.54 4.20 9.10
CA VAL A 73 -5.02 4.54 10.43
C VAL A 73 -6.11 5.20 11.26
N GLU A 74 -5.95 5.25 12.57
CA GLU A 74 -6.73 6.13 13.42
C GLU A 74 -5.95 7.40 13.72
N VAL A 75 -6.64 8.53 13.71
CA VAL A 75 -6.08 9.83 14.06
C VAL A 75 -6.92 10.41 15.18
N GLU A 76 -6.27 10.80 16.29
CA GLU A 76 -6.96 11.35 17.44
C GLU A 76 -7.76 12.61 17.05
N GLY A 77 -9.01 12.68 17.47
CA GLY A 77 -9.92 13.78 17.15
C GLY A 77 -10.52 13.73 15.72
N MET A 78 -10.11 12.81 14.87
CA MET A 78 -10.71 12.60 13.54
C MET A 78 -11.76 11.47 13.59
N ARG A 79 -12.83 11.65 12.84
CA ARG A 79 -13.86 10.62 12.71
C ARG A 79 -13.48 9.58 11.67
N GLY A 80 -13.59 8.30 12.03
CA GLY A 80 -13.32 7.17 11.12
C GLY A 80 -11.84 6.84 11.01
N THR A 81 -11.49 6.07 9.99
CA THR A 81 -10.13 5.58 9.73
C THR A 81 -9.65 6.10 8.37
N PRO A 82 -9.00 7.27 8.33
CA PRO A 82 -8.50 7.83 7.09
C PRO A 82 -7.37 6.97 6.49
N ALA A 83 -7.15 7.10 5.17
CA ALA A 83 -6.02 6.47 4.49
C ALA A 83 -4.76 7.31 4.72
N SER A 84 -3.74 6.74 5.35
CA SER A 84 -2.51 7.44 5.69
C SER A 84 -1.75 8.01 4.48
N CYS A 85 -1.89 7.39 3.30
CA CYS A 85 -1.25 7.86 2.07
C CYS A 85 -1.83 9.19 1.54
N THR A 86 -3.07 9.51 1.88
CA THR A 86 -3.76 10.75 1.43
C THR A 86 -4.02 11.75 2.56
N THR A 87 -3.70 11.39 3.79
CA THR A 87 -3.90 12.25 4.95
C THR A 87 -2.63 13.07 5.21
N PRO A 88 -2.68 14.41 5.09
CA PRO A 88 -1.54 15.26 5.37
C PRO A 88 -1.29 15.37 6.88
N CYS A 89 -0.02 15.41 7.26
CA CYS A 89 0.40 15.69 8.63
C CYS A 89 0.12 17.15 9.01
N THR A 90 -0.37 17.33 10.23
CA THR A 90 -0.50 18.64 10.87
C THR A 90 0.20 18.61 12.22
N ASP A 91 0.63 19.77 12.72
CA ASP A 91 1.33 19.85 13.99
C ASP A 91 0.46 19.36 15.15
N GLY A 92 1.05 18.59 16.05
CA GLY A 92 0.37 17.97 17.19
C GLY A 92 -0.49 16.74 16.87
N MET A 93 -0.49 16.26 15.61
CA MET A 93 -1.28 15.07 15.21
C MET A 93 -0.80 13.81 15.94
N VAL A 94 -1.75 13.03 16.45
CA VAL A 94 -1.50 11.72 17.08
C VAL A 94 -2.16 10.64 16.24
N VAL A 95 -1.38 9.63 15.85
CA VAL A 95 -1.80 8.57 14.92
C VAL A 95 -1.55 7.21 15.54
N SER A 96 -2.50 6.31 15.40
CA SER A 96 -2.38 4.89 15.76
C SER A 96 -2.52 4.02 14.52
N THR A 97 -1.51 3.18 14.25
CA THR A 97 -1.47 2.34 13.04
C THR A 97 -1.84 0.88 13.32
N ARG A 98 -1.95 0.46 14.58
CA ARG A 98 -2.08 -0.94 14.98
C ARG A 98 -3.25 -1.21 15.93
N THR A 99 -4.27 -0.36 15.96
CA THR A 99 -5.47 -0.63 16.76
C THR A 99 -6.20 -1.88 16.24
N GLU A 100 -6.95 -2.54 17.11
CA GLU A 100 -7.75 -3.71 16.72
C GLU A 100 -8.71 -3.41 15.56
N GLN A 101 -9.35 -2.24 15.61
CA GLN A 101 -10.25 -1.77 14.55
C GLN A 101 -9.50 -1.62 13.21
N VAL A 102 -8.33 -1.00 13.21
CA VAL A 102 -7.52 -0.84 11.99
C VAL A 102 -7.08 -2.20 11.44
N GLN A 103 -6.65 -3.12 12.30
CA GLN A 103 -6.26 -4.47 11.88
C GLN A 103 -7.44 -5.26 11.31
N GLN A 104 -8.61 -5.17 11.93
CA GLN A 104 -9.82 -5.83 11.43
C GLN A 104 -10.23 -5.28 10.06
N LEU A 105 -10.19 -3.96 9.87
CA LEU A 105 -10.50 -3.32 8.58
C LEU A 105 -9.53 -3.75 7.49
N ARG A 106 -8.22 -3.78 7.78
CA ARG A 106 -7.20 -4.22 6.81
C ARG A 106 -7.39 -5.68 6.40
N ARG A 107 -7.70 -6.57 7.35
CA ARG A 107 -8.03 -7.97 7.03
C ARG A 107 -9.24 -8.06 6.10
N GLY A 108 -10.31 -7.32 6.41
CA GLY A 108 -11.51 -7.29 5.58
C GLY A 108 -11.23 -6.76 4.16
N VAL A 109 -10.45 -5.69 4.06
CA VAL A 109 -10.04 -5.13 2.75
C VAL A 109 -9.20 -6.15 1.97
N MET A 110 -8.23 -6.80 2.61
CA MET A 110 -7.39 -7.80 1.96
C MET A 110 -8.19 -9.03 1.51
N GLU A 111 -9.15 -9.45 2.35
CA GLU A 111 -10.08 -10.52 2.02
C GLU A 111 -10.91 -10.20 0.77
N LEU A 112 -11.41 -8.95 0.65
CA LEU A 112 -12.14 -8.50 -0.54
C LEU A 112 -11.26 -8.51 -1.80
N TYR A 113 -9.99 -8.10 -1.70
CA TYR A 113 -9.07 -8.21 -2.83
C TYR A 113 -8.88 -9.66 -3.27
N LEU A 114 -8.62 -10.57 -2.33
CA LEU A 114 -8.37 -11.97 -2.65
C LEU A 114 -9.65 -12.72 -3.06
N SER A 115 -10.82 -12.21 -2.72
CA SER A 115 -12.09 -12.81 -3.13
C SER A 115 -12.35 -12.74 -4.64
N ASP A 116 -11.67 -11.83 -5.34
CA ASP A 116 -11.80 -11.56 -6.77
C ASP A 116 -10.45 -11.58 -7.51
N HIS A 117 -9.44 -12.20 -6.92
CA HIS A 117 -8.12 -12.35 -7.52
C HIS A 117 -7.82 -13.81 -7.78
N PRO A 118 -7.22 -14.16 -8.95
CA PRO A 118 -6.79 -15.53 -9.18
C PRO A 118 -5.83 -15.98 -8.08
N THR A 119 -6.16 -17.08 -7.41
CA THR A 119 -5.37 -17.63 -6.30
C THR A 119 -4.58 -18.87 -6.69
N ASP A 120 -4.46 -19.20 -7.98
CA ASP A 120 -3.54 -20.22 -8.46
C ASP A 120 -2.08 -19.73 -8.34
N CYS A 121 -1.65 -19.65 -7.10
CA CYS A 121 -0.31 -19.17 -6.77
C CYS A 121 0.79 -20.16 -7.19
N ALA A 122 0.45 -21.44 -7.39
CA ALA A 122 1.40 -22.45 -7.87
C ALA A 122 1.72 -22.28 -9.37
N GLY A 123 0.76 -21.77 -10.14
CA GLY A 123 0.93 -21.41 -11.55
C GLY A 123 1.38 -19.98 -11.79
N CYS A 124 1.43 -19.15 -10.74
CA CYS A 124 1.82 -17.75 -10.85
C CYS A 124 3.35 -17.61 -10.96
N GLU A 125 3.85 -17.18 -12.10
CA GLU A 125 5.29 -17.00 -12.36
C GLU A 125 5.93 -15.87 -11.51
N ARG A 126 5.16 -15.14 -10.74
CA ARG A 126 5.61 -13.93 -10.01
C ARG A 126 6.39 -14.20 -8.72
N GLY A 127 6.62 -15.43 -8.32
CA GLY A 127 7.52 -15.89 -7.24
C GLY A 127 7.55 -15.11 -5.91
N ASN A 128 7.40 -13.80 -5.93
CA ASN A 128 7.39 -12.90 -4.77
C ASN A 128 6.17 -11.98 -4.87
N CYS A 129 5.00 -12.51 -4.54
CA CYS A 129 3.73 -11.82 -4.69
C CYS A 129 3.47 -10.88 -3.51
N GLU A 130 3.43 -9.57 -3.77
CA GLU A 130 3.11 -8.53 -2.78
C GLU A 130 1.74 -8.75 -2.11
N MET A 131 0.75 -9.26 -2.86
CA MET A 131 -0.58 -9.59 -2.33
C MET A 131 -0.54 -10.68 -1.27
N GLN A 132 0.24 -11.75 -1.51
CA GLN A 132 0.39 -12.85 -0.54
C GLN A 132 1.14 -12.39 0.70
N GLY A 133 2.23 -11.65 0.52
CA GLY A 133 2.99 -11.07 1.63
C GLY A 133 2.09 -10.22 2.52
N LEU A 134 1.31 -9.32 1.93
CA LEU A 134 0.39 -8.46 2.67
C LEU A 134 -0.76 -9.23 3.33
N ALA A 135 -1.31 -10.27 2.69
CA ALA A 135 -2.33 -11.12 3.31
C ALA A 135 -1.82 -11.79 4.59
N HIS A 136 -0.58 -12.27 4.56
CA HIS A 136 0.09 -12.82 5.73
C HIS A 136 0.32 -11.73 6.80
N ASP A 137 0.84 -10.56 6.40
CA ASP A 137 1.18 -9.46 7.33
C ASP A 137 -0.04 -8.87 8.05
N VAL A 138 -1.21 -8.82 7.38
CA VAL A 138 -2.46 -8.41 8.02
C VAL A 138 -3.15 -9.53 8.81
N GLY A 139 -2.59 -10.74 8.79
CA GLY A 139 -3.12 -11.90 9.51
C GLY A 139 -4.42 -12.43 8.93
N LEU A 140 -4.56 -12.44 7.60
CA LEU A 140 -5.72 -13.05 6.92
C LEU A 140 -5.56 -14.58 6.90
N ALA A 141 -6.45 -15.28 7.60
CA ALA A 141 -6.38 -16.74 7.72
C ALA A 141 -7.14 -17.46 6.59
N GLU A 142 -8.25 -16.88 6.13
CA GLU A 142 -9.10 -17.48 5.09
C GLU A 142 -9.84 -16.41 4.29
N VAL A 143 -10.27 -16.75 3.08
CA VAL A 143 -11.14 -15.91 2.24
C VAL A 143 -12.53 -16.54 2.24
N ARG A 144 -13.49 -15.85 2.85
CA ARG A 144 -14.88 -16.35 3.04
C ARG A 144 -15.79 -16.05 1.86
N TYR A 145 -15.39 -15.13 0.99
CA TYR A 145 -16.21 -14.63 -0.12
C TYR A 145 -15.55 -14.95 -1.46
N GLY A 146 -16.32 -14.75 -2.54
CA GLY A 146 -15.79 -14.73 -3.89
C GLY A 146 -15.94 -16.05 -4.64
N LEU A 147 -15.21 -16.17 -5.72
CA LEU A 147 -15.35 -17.23 -6.73
C LEU A 147 -14.38 -18.41 -6.52
N GLY A 148 -13.90 -18.61 -5.29
CA GLY A 148 -13.01 -19.74 -5.00
C GLY A 148 -11.65 -19.65 -5.70
N GLY A 149 -11.11 -18.44 -5.83
CA GLY A 149 -9.81 -18.22 -6.47
C GLY A 149 -9.88 -17.86 -7.95
N ALA A 150 -11.06 -17.50 -8.45
CA ALA A 150 -11.24 -16.98 -9.80
C ALA A 150 -11.60 -15.48 -9.74
N SER A 151 -11.26 -14.74 -10.79
CA SER A 151 -11.72 -13.36 -10.99
C SER A 151 -13.07 -13.36 -11.70
N HIS A 152 -13.92 -12.34 -11.42
CA HIS A 152 -15.15 -12.10 -12.18
C HIS A 152 -14.87 -11.60 -13.61
N VAL A 153 -13.68 -11.08 -13.85
CA VAL A 153 -13.25 -10.63 -15.18
C VAL A 153 -13.00 -11.85 -16.06
N ASP A 154 -13.61 -11.88 -17.23
CA ASP A 154 -13.45 -12.96 -18.23
C ASP A 154 -12.86 -12.40 -19.55
N GLU A 155 -11.79 -11.65 -19.44
CA GLU A 155 -11.06 -11.10 -20.58
C GLU A 155 -9.74 -11.85 -20.76
N ALA A 156 -9.32 -11.96 -22.03
CA ALA A 156 -8.02 -12.56 -22.36
C ALA A 156 -6.88 -11.62 -21.97
N VAL A 157 -5.71 -12.18 -21.75
CA VAL A 157 -4.47 -11.42 -21.57
C VAL A 157 -4.22 -10.57 -22.82
N ASP A 158 -3.96 -9.29 -22.63
CA ASP A 158 -3.58 -8.37 -23.69
C ASP A 158 -2.06 -8.40 -23.90
N GLU A 159 -1.64 -8.95 -25.03
CA GLU A 159 -0.25 -9.03 -25.48
C GLU A 159 0.06 -8.06 -26.62
N SER A 160 -0.78 -7.05 -26.85
CA SER A 160 -0.60 -6.07 -27.94
C SER A 160 0.65 -5.21 -27.77
N ASN A 161 1.13 -5.03 -26.55
CA ASN A 161 2.34 -4.28 -26.25
C ASN A 161 3.58 -5.21 -26.32
N PRO A 162 4.65 -4.85 -27.09
CA PRO A 162 5.82 -5.71 -27.23
C PRO A 162 6.70 -5.82 -25.98
N TYR A 163 6.47 -5.01 -24.95
CA TYR A 163 7.32 -4.94 -23.75
C TYR A 163 6.66 -5.53 -22.51
N PHE A 164 5.34 -5.65 -22.49
CA PHE A 164 4.63 -6.25 -21.34
C PHE A 164 3.28 -6.84 -21.79
N ALA A 165 2.83 -7.85 -21.07
CA ALA A 165 1.48 -8.38 -21.17
C ALA A 165 0.63 -7.82 -20.01
N TYR A 166 -0.64 -7.50 -20.30
CA TYR A 166 -1.61 -7.07 -19.31
C TYR A 166 -2.65 -8.16 -19.08
N ASP A 167 -2.72 -8.64 -17.84
CA ASP A 167 -3.72 -9.61 -17.42
C ASP A 167 -4.83 -8.91 -16.63
N PRO A 168 -6.03 -8.71 -17.23
CA PRO A 168 -7.16 -8.06 -16.58
C PRO A 168 -7.63 -8.81 -15.32
N LYS A 169 -7.51 -10.15 -15.30
CA LYS A 169 -7.93 -10.99 -14.16
C LYS A 169 -7.05 -10.76 -12.92
N ALA A 170 -5.78 -10.43 -13.12
CA ALA A 170 -4.83 -10.16 -12.04
C ALA A 170 -4.75 -8.68 -11.66
N CYS A 171 -5.47 -7.80 -12.34
CA CYS A 171 -5.44 -6.36 -12.10
C CYS A 171 -6.22 -5.99 -10.82
N ILE A 172 -5.54 -5.32 -9.89
CA ILE A 172 -6.13 -4.82 -8.64
C ILE A 172 -6.45 -3.31 -8.69
N VAL A 173 -6.41 -2.71 -9.87
CA VAL A 173 -6.71 -1.28 -10.10
C VAL A 173 -5.88 -0.34 -9.20
N CYS A 174 -4.63 -0.65 -8.99
CA CYS A 174 -3.73 0.16 -8.15
C CYS A 174 -3.11 1.37 -8.86
N SER A 175 -3.26 1.48 -10.18
CA SER A 175 -2.73 2.56 -11.03
C SER A 175 -1.20 2.75 -10.98
N ARG A 176 -0.42 1.74 -10.56
CA ARG A 176 1.05 1.83 -10.56
C ARG A 176 1.68 1.68 -11.96
N CYS A 177 0.92 1.20 -12.94
CA CYS A 177 1.38 0.98 -14.32
C CYS A 177 0.88 2.06 -15.31
N VAL A 178 0.25 3.14 -14.85
CA VAL A 178 -0.25 4.27 -15.67
C VAL A 178 0.49 5.55 -15.38
#